data_44bf3b06943f02900deb334382b0b0a1
#
_entry.id   44bf3b06943f02900deb334382b0b0a1
#
_cell.length_a   1.000
_cell.length_b   1.000
_cell.length_c   1.000
_cell.angle_alpha   90.00
_cell.angle_beta   90.00
_cell.angle_gamma   90.00
#
_symmetry.space_group_name_H-M   'P 1'
#
loop_
_entity.id
_entity.type
_entity.pdbx_description
1 polymer ?
#
loop_
_entity_poly.entity_id
_entity_poly.type
_entity_poly.pdbx_seq_one_letter_code
_entity_poly.pdbx_strand_id
1 'polypeptide(L)'
;KETSDQDMIRTFCNPPKKSATNESVIVIDAGGTNFRSCLVTFDAAGAATISEMEKTRMPGVERELSRKEFFEQFAVNLEHLKNKADRIGFCFSYPMEIQKDGDGILLGFSKEVKAPEVVGCKVGECLKEALAAHGWNTIKRITMCNDTVSALLAGAACAGETHRYSSYIGYILGT
;
A
#
# COMPACT_ATOMS: atom_id res chain seq x y z
N LYS A 1 5.74 1.31 35.00
CA LYS A 1 5.81 1.24 33.52
C LYS A 1 6.53 2.48 33.07
N GLU A 2 7.75 2.34 32.59
CA GLU A 2 8.45 3.42 31.89
C GLU A 2 7.63 3.73 30.63
N THR A 3 7.20 4.95 30.49
CA THR A 3 6.58 5.46 29.26
C THR A 3 7.69 5.64 28.25
N SER A 4 7.71 4.80 27.21
CA SER A 4 8.60 5.00 26.07
C SER A 4 8.16 6.25 25.31
N ASP A 5 9.12 7.10 24.94
CA ASP A 5 8.87 8.26 24.07
C ASP A 5 8.57 7.84 22.62
N GLN A 6 8.62 6.54 22.33
CA GLN A 6 8.34 5.97 21.01
C GLN A 6 7.20 4.96 21.09
N ASP A 7 6.13 5.26 20.38
CA ASP A 7 4.99 4.38 20.29
C ASP A 7 5.27 3.18 19.37
N MET A 8 4.85 2.00 19.84
CA MET A 8 4.82 0.79 19.01
C MET A 8 3.64 0.85 18.05
N ILE A 9 3.93 0.95 16.77
CA ILE A 9 2.89 0.97 15.73
C ILE A 9 2.36 -0.45 15.51
N ARG A 10 1.06 -0.64 15.66
CA ARG A 10 0.39 -1.90 15.35
C ARG A 10 0.25 -2.04 13.84
N THR A 11 0.75 -3.11 13.27
CA THR A 11 0.69 -3.35 11.83
C THR A 11 -0.32 -4.41 11.43
N PHE A 12 -0.70 -5.30 12.35
CA PHE A 12 -1.50 -6.51 12.10
C PHE A 12 -0.98 -7.36 10.92
N CYS A 13 0.26 -7.10 10.49
CA CYS A 13 0.92 -7.85 9.44
C CYS A 13 1.70 -9.01 10.04
N ASN A 14 1.46 -10.22 9.54
CA ASN A 14 2.29 -11.37 9.83
C ASN A 14 3.04 -11.77 8.56
N PRO A 15 4.34 -12.13 8.66
CA PRO A 15 5.03 -12.71 7.52
C PRO A 15 4.25 -13.91 6.99
N PRO A 16 4.07 -14.04 5.68
CA PRO A 16 3.35 -15.16 5.11
C PRO A 16 4.07 -16.47 5.45
N LYS A 17 3.33 -17.47 5.90
CA LYS A 17 3.88 -18.81 6.18
C LYS A 17 4.18 -19.60 4.91
N LYS A 18 3.59 -19.22 3.80
CA LYS A 18 3.77 -19.83 2.47
C LYS A 18 3.82 -18.73 1.43
N SER A 19 4.61 -18.92 0.38
CA SER A 19 4.59 -18.05 -0.78
C SER A 19 3.23 -18.11 -1.48
N ALA A 20 2.79 -16.98 -2.04
CA ALA A 20 1.67 -16.96 -2.95
C ALA A 20 2.03 -17.76 -4.21
N THR A 21 1.07 -18.48 -4.80
CA THR A 21 1.27 -19.24 -6.04
C THR A 21 0.05 -19.09 -6.92
N ASN A 22 0.28 -18.95 -8.24
CA ASN A 22 -0.77 -18.79 -9.25
C ASN A 22 -1.77 -17.67 -8.91
N GLU A 23 -1.27 -16.59 -8.35
CA GLU A 23 -2.07 -15.42 -7.95
C GLU A 23 -1.48 -14.14 -8.54
N SER A 24 -2.33 -13.15 -8.79
CA SER A 24 -1.91 -11.80 -9.16
C SER A 24 -2.41 -10.79 -8.14
N VAL A 25 -1.62 -9.77 -7.89
CA VAL A 25 -1.92 -8.67 -6.95
C VAL A 25 -1.54 -7.35 -7.60
N ILE A 26 -2.42 -6.37 -7.52
CA ILE A 26 -2.09 -4.99 -7.85
C ILE A 26 -1.31 -4.41 -6.68
N VAL A 27 -0.19 -3.77 -6.96
CA VAL A 27 0.64 -3.11 -5.95
C VAL A 27 0.66 -1.62 -6.21
N ILE A 28 0.43 -0.84 -5.16
CA ILE A 28 0.50 0.62 -5.15
C ILE A 28 1.60 1.04 -4.17
N ASP A 29 2.45 1.96 -4.59
CA ASP A 29 3.39 2.70 -3.76
C ASP A 29 3.11 4.20 -3.92
N ALA A 30 2.49 4.78 -2.91
CA ALA A 30 2.13 6.20 -2.88
C ALA A 30 2.95 6.92 -1.81
N GLY A 31 3.96 7.62 -2.27
CA GLY A 31 4.87 8.42 -1.45
C GLY A 31 4.54 9.92 -1.45
N GLY A 32 5.51 10.75 -1.03
CA GLY A 32 5.33 12.20 -0.95
C GLY A 32 5.13 12.90 -2.29
N THR A 33 5.78 12.44 -3.34
CA THR A 33 5.78 13.09 -4.67
C THR A 33 5.36 12.17 -5.80
N ASN A 34 5.53 10.87 -5.63
CA ASN A 34 5.30 9.87 -6.66
C ASN A 34 4.22 8.89 -6.25
N PHE A 35 3.42 8.52 -7.21
CA PHE A 35 2.49 7.41 -7.18
C PHE A 35 2.97 6.38 -8.19
N ARG A 36 3.19 5.15 -7.75
CA ARG A 36 3.59 4.02 -8.61
C ARG A 36 2.59 2.91 -8.45
N SER A 37 2.32 2.22 -9.54
CA SER A 37 1.47 1.02 -9.52
C SER A 37 2.00 -0.02 -10.49
N CYS A 38 1.76 -1.29 -10.19
CA CYS A 38 2.16 -2.41 -11.03
C CYS A 38 1.29 -3.64 -10.77
N LEU A 39 1.38 -4.61 -11.65
CA LEU A 39 0.88 -5.95 -11.44
C LEU A 39 2.02 -6.86 -11.00
N VAL A 40 1.83 -7.57 -9.90
CA VAL A 40 2.72 -8.64 -9.43
C VAL A 40 2.01 -9.97 -9.63
N THR A 41 2.62 -10.87 -10.38
CA THR A 41 2.10 -12.22 -10.63
C THR A 41 3.04 -13.25 -10.05
N PHE A 42 2.50 -14.18 -9.28
CA PHE A 42 3.22 -15.32 -8.71
C PHE A 42 2.93 -16.56 -9.54
N ASP A 43 3.96 -17.25 -9.97
CA ASP A 43 3.85 -18.52 -10.71
C ASP A 43 3.54 -19.71 -9.78
N ALA A 44 3.51 -20.90 -10.32
CA ALA A 44 3.25 -22.13 -9.57
C ALA A 44 4.36 -22.45 -8.54
N ALA A 45 5.57 -21.96 -8.74
CA ALA A 45 6.70 -22.10 -7.82
C ALA A 45 6.76 -20.97 -6.79
N GLY A 46 5.89 -19.95 -6.90
CA GLY A 46 5.88 -18.77 -6.04
C GLY A 46 6.90 -17.70 -6.46
N ALA A 47 7.50 -17.81 -7.64
CA ALA A 47 8.36 -16.75 -8.16
C ALA A 47 7.52 -15.56 -8.61
N ALA A 48 7.91 -14.36 -8.17
CA ALA A 48 7.20 -13.13 -8.47
C ALA A 48 7.73 -12.46 -9.74
N THR A 49 6.82 -12.03 -10.61
CA THR A 49 7.10 -11.21 -11.78
C THR A 49 6.36 -9.89 -11.67
N ILE A 50 7.06 -8.78 -11.90
CA ILE A 50 6.50 -7.43 -11.92
C ILE A 50 6.27 -7.04 -13.37
N SER A 51 5.07 -6.56 -13.67
CA SER A 51 4.69 -6.08 -15.00
C SER A 51 3.83 -4.83 -14.90
N GLU A 52 3.61 -4.16 -16.03
CA GLU A 52 2.72 -3.01 -16.16
C GLU A 52 2.98 -1.90 -15.11
N MET A 53 4.26 -1.64 -14.87
CA MET A 53 4.64 -0.60 -13.94
C MET A 53 4.42 0.78 -14.56
N GLU A 54 3.63 1.59 -13.88
CA GLU A 54 3.46 3.01 -14.19
C GLU A 54 3.86 3.88 -13.00
N LYS A 55 4.31 5.09 -13.33
CA LYS A 55 4.69 6.12 -12.37
C LYS A 55 4.05 7.43 -12.77
N THR A 56 3.27 8.00 -11.87
CA THR A 56 2.66 9.32 -12.00
C THR A 56 3.03 10.22 -10.83
N ARG A 57 2.61 11.47 -10.85
CA ARG A 57 2.69 12.33 -9.66
C ARG A 57 1.67 11.90 -8.63
N MET A 58 2.04 12.08 -7.37
CA MET A 58 1.12 11.87 -6.26
C MET A 58 -0.03 12.89 -6.32
N PRO A 59 -1.29 12.47 -6.30
CA PRO A 59 -2.44 13.37 -6.23
C PRO A 59 -2.34 14.31 -5.02
N GLY A 60 -2.77 15.55 -5.21
CA GLY A 60 -2.74 16.58 -4.16
C GLY A 60 -1.42 17.33 -3.99
N VAL A 61 -0.36 16.99 -4.73
CA VAL A 61 0.92 17.74 -4.66
C VAL A 61 0.83 19.08 -5.37
N GLU A 62 0.19 19.13 -6.54
CA GLU A 62 0.12 20.36 -7.36
C GLU A 62 -0.94 21.34 -6.86
N ARG A 63 -2.08 20.84 -6.43
CA ARG A 63 -3.19 21.63 -5.88
C ARG A 63 -3.90 20.89 -4.77
N GLU A 64 -4.66 21.63 -4.01
CA GLU A 64 -5.56 21.03 -3.01
C GLU A 64 -6.68 20.24 -3.71
N LEU A 65 -7.00 19.07 -3.15
CA LEU A 65 -8.03 18.16 -3.62
C LEU A 65 -9.04 17.88 -2.51
N SER A 66 -10.30 17.85 -2.87
CA SER A 66 -11.33 17.23 -2.03
C SER A 66 -11.06 15.71 -1.89
N ARG A 67 -11.67 15.09 -0.89
CA ARG A 67 -11.59 13.64 -0.71
C ARG A 67 -12.00 12.87 -1.96
N LYS A 68 -13.08 13.30 -2.60
CA LYS A 68 -13.60 12.67 -3.82
C LYS A 68 -12.57 12.76 -4.95
N GLU A 69 -12.08 13.95 -5.25
CA GLU A 69 -11.09 14.16 -6.33
C GLU A 69 -9.80 13.38 -6.09
N PHE A 70 -9.36 13.28 -4.83
CA PHE A 70 -8.15 12.57 -4.46
C PHE A 70 -8.22 11.08 -4.83
N PHE A 71 -9.28 10.38 -4.42
CA PHE A 71 -9.45 8.98 -4.74
C PHE A 71 -9.87 8.73 -6.19
N GLU A 72 -10.55 9.67 -6.83
CA GLU A 72 -10.85 9.63 -8.26
C GLU A 72 -9.56 9.65 -9.10
N GLN A 73 -8.58 10.49 -8.75
CA GLN A 73 -7.27 10.48 -9.39
C GLN A 73 -6.51 9.17 -9.18
N PHE A 74 -6.65 8.54 -8.01
CA PHE A 74 -6.09 7.20 -7.79
C PHE A 74 -6.73 6.18 -8.72
N ALA A 75 -8.06 6.20 -8.86
CA ALA A 75 -8.77 5.29 -9.74
C ALA A 75 -8.34 5.47 -11.21
N VAL A 76 -8.17 6.72 -11.66
CA VAL A 76 -7.66 7.04 -13.01
C VAL A 76 -6.24 6.51 -13.20
N ASN A 77 -5.35 6.72 -12.24
CA ASN A 77 -3.96 6.25 -12.31
C ASN A 77 -3.85 4.71 -12.32
N LEU A 78 -4.89 4.01 -11.88
CA LEU A 78 -4.93 2.55 -11.83
C LEU A 78 -5.66 1.91 -13.03
N GLU A 79 -6.24 2.69 -13.94
CA GLU A 79 -7.11 2.17 -15.01
C GLU A 79 -6.43 1.12 -15.89
N HIS A 80 -5.12 1.23 -16.11
CA HIS A 80 -4.31 0.23 -16.85
C HIS A 80 -4.27 -1.16 -16.19
N LEU A 81 -4.58 -1.25 -14.88
CA LEU A 81 -4.60 -2.49 -14.10
C LEU A 81 -6.02 -3.06 -13.88
N LYS A 82 -7.03 -2.43 -14.45
CA LYS A 82 -8.42 -2.83 -14.26
C LYS A 82 -8.67 -4.27 -14.65
N ASN A 83 -9.36 -5.01 -13.78
CA ASN A 83 -9.71 -6.43 -13.93
C ASN A 83 -8.53 -7.42 -14.00
N LYS A 84 -7.29 -7.00 -13.67
CA LYS A 84 -6.10 -7.86 -13.72
C LYS A 84 -5.84 -8.61 -12.42
N ALA A 85 -6.40 -8.16 -11.31
CA ALA A 85 -6.37 -8.84 -10.02
C ALA A 85 -7.59 -8.45 -9.17
N ASP A 86 -7.85 -9.21 -8.11
CA ASP A 86 -8.94 -8.97 -7.17
C ASP A 86 -8.46 -8.46 -5.80
N ARG A 87 -7.16 -8.28 -5.64
CA ARG A 87 -6.51 -7.80 -4.42
C ARG A 87 -5.54 -6.67 -4.72
N ILE A 88 -5.45 -5.73 -3.80
CA ILE A 88 -4.51 -4.60 -3.86
C ILE A 88 -3.67 -4.60 -2.60
N GLY A 89 -2.34 -4.58 -2.75
CA GLY A 89 -1.38 -4.24 -1.71
C GLY A 89 -1.01 -2.76 -1.85
N PHE A 90 -1.29 -1.97 -0.83
CA PHE A 90 -1.12 -0.52 -0.90
C PHE A 90 -0.10 -0.04 0.13
N CYS A 91 1.10 0.27 -0.33
CA CYS A 91 2.12 0.97 0.44
C CYS A 91 1.82 2.47 0.43
N PHE A 92 1.49 3.02 1.61
CA PHE A 92 1.15 4.42 1.77
C PHE A 92 2.06 5.06 2.80
N SER A 93 2.98 5.94 2.34
CA SER A 93 4.07 6.51 3.13
C SER A 93 3.63 7.68 4.01
N TYR A 94 2.50 7.54 4.68
CA TYR A 94 1.94 8.52 5.62
C TYR A 94 1.55 7.86 6.94
N PRO A 95 1.49 8.62 8.04
CA PRO A 95 1.03 8.10 9.33
C PRO A 95 -0.40 7.56 9.23
N MET A 96 -0.59 6.30 9.58
CA MET A 96 -1.89 5.64 9.57
C MET A 96 -2.10 4.82 10.83
N GLU A 97 -3.33 4.75 11.28
CA GLU A 97 -3.78 3.74 12.23
C GLU A 97 -4.29 2.52 11.48
N ILE A 98 -3.47 1.47 11.42
CA ILE A 98 -3.85 0.23 10.72
C ILE A 98 -4.92 -0.50 11.54
N GLN A 99 -5.95 -0.95 10.86
CA GLN A 99 -7.09 -1.66 11.41
C GLN A 99 -6.93 -3.17 11.28
N LYS A 100 -7.70 -3.95 12.05
CA LYS A 100 -7.67 -5.42 12.04
C LYS A 100 -8.07 -6.03 10.70
N ASP A 101 -8.86 -5.31 9.91
CA ASP A 101 -9.28 -5.71 8.56
C ASP A 101 -8.19 -5.48 7.49
N GLY A 102 -7.08 -4.83 7.88
CA GLY A 102 -5.96 -4.50 7.01
C GLY A 102 -6.09 -3.15 6.31
N ASP A 103 -7.16 -2.39 6.57
CA ASP A 103 -7.28 -1.01 6.12
C ASP A 103 -6.51 -0.05 7.04
N GLY A 104 -6.37 1.21 6.65
CA GLY A 104 -5.69 2.24 7.42
C GLY A 104 -6.50 3.52 7.50
N ILE A 105 -6.60 4.09 8.71
CA ILE A 105 -7.14 5.43 8.92
C ILE A 105 -5.99 6.42 8.82
N LEU A 106 -6.07 7.35 7.88
CA LEU A 106 -5.04 8.38 7.70
C LEU A 106 -5.05 9.35 8.87
N LEU A 107 -3.90 9.53 9.53
CA LEU A 107 -3.76 10.47 10.66
C LEU A 107 -3.31 11.87 10.22
N GLY A 108 -2.68 11.97 9.06
CA GLY A 108 -2.23 13.24 8.49
C GLY A 108 -1.28 13.05 7.32
N PHE A 109 -1.10 14.12 6.56
CA PHE A 109 -0.07 14.17 5.51
C PHE A 109 1.17 14.84 6.09
N SER A 110 2.27 14.12 6.13
CA SER A 110 3.58 14.61 6.62
C SER A 110 4.43 15.26 5.53
N LYS A 111 3.91 15.35 4.30
CA LYS A 111 4.59 15.83 3.09
C LYS A 111 3.66 16.78 2.32
N GLU A 112 4.05 17.23 1.13
CA GLU A 112 3.41 18.30 0.38
C GLU A 112 2.00 18.00 -0.17
N VAL A 113 1.39 16.87 0.16
CA VAL A 113 0.04 16.51 -0.29
C VAL A 113 -1.02 17.36 0.39
N LYS A 114 -1.84 18.01 -0.42
CA LYS A 114 -2.91 18.91 -0.02
C LYS A 114 -4.26 18.24 -0.26
N ALA A 115 -4.70 17.42 0.69
CA ALA A 115 -6.01 16.76 0.67
C ALA A 115 -6.54 16.62 2.12
N PRO A 116 -6.85 17.73 2.79
CA PRO A 116 -7.19 17.70 4.22
C PRO A 116 -8.42 16.86 4.54
N GLU A 117 -9.38 16.76 3.62
CA GLU A 117 -10.60 15.97 3.80
C GLU A 117 -10.34 14.44 3.82
N VAL A 118 -9.15 13.98 3.44
CA VAL A 118 -8.76 12.57 3.50
C VAL A 118 -8.32 12.15 4.90
N VAL A 119 -7.91 13.11 5.73
CA VAL A 119 -7.51 12.85 7.11
C VAL A 119 -8.71 12.31 7.90
N GLY A 120 -8.50 11.23 8.63
CA GLY A 120 -9.54 10.52 9.37
C GLY A 120 -10.36 9.52 8.56
N CYS A 121 -10.12 9.41 7.24
CA CYS A 121 -10.79 8.42 6.41
C CYS A 121 -10.08 7.06 6.42
N LYS A 122 -10.84 5.99 6.25
CA LYS A 122 -10.31 4.68 5.87
C LYS A 122 -9.90 4.73 4.41
N VAL A 123 -8.60 4.68 4.16
CA VAL A 123 -8.01 4.90 2.83
C VAL A 123 -8.39 3.80 1.85
N GLY A 124 -8.34 2.54 2.29
CA GLY A 124 -8.69 1.39 1.44
C GLY A 124 -10.17 1.37 1.07
N GLU A 125 -11.06 1.68 2.02
CA GLU A 125 -12.51 1.77 1.78
C GLU A 125 -12.83 2.88 0.77
N CYS A 126 -12.30 4.09 0.97
CA CYS A 126 -12.49 5.21 0.03
C CYS A 126 -11.93 4.91 -1.36
N LEU A 127 -10.76 4.26 -1.45
CA LEU A 127 -10.22 3.82 -2.74
C LEU A 127 -11.13 2.80 -3.41
N LYS A 128 -11.64 1.82 -2.66
CA LYS A 128 -12.55 0.80 -3.19
C LYS A 128 -13.84 1.41 -3.74
N GLU A 129 -14.39 2.40 -3.06
CA GLU A 129 -15.58 3.15 -3.53
C GLU A 129 -15.28 3.89 -4.85
N ALA A 130 -14.14 4.58 -4.95
CA ALA A 130 -13.74 5.27 -6.16
C ALA A 130 -13.52 4.29 -7.33
N LEU A 131 -12.83 3.17 -7.08
CA LEU A 131 -12.65 2.12 -8.08
C LEU A 131 -14.00 1.55 -8.56
N ALA A 132 -14.94 1.31 -7.66
CA ALA A 132 -16.28 0.83 -8.00
C ALA A 132 -17.02 1.84 -8.89
N ALA A 133 -16.91 3.15 -8.63
CA ALA A 133 -17.47 4.20 -9.47
C ALA A 133 -16.85 4.21 -10.89
N HIS A 134 -15.60 3.75 -11.04
CA HIS A 134 -14.91 3.53 -12.32
C HIS A 134 -15.18 2.14 -12.93
N GLY A 135 -16.15 1.39 -12.39
CA GLY A 135 -16.56 0.08 -12.92
C GLY A 135 -15.65 -1.09 -12.54
N TRP A 136 -14.89 -0.96 -11.44
CA TRP A 136 -14.10 -2.05 -10.87
C TRP A 136 -14.99 -2.89 -9.94
N ASN A 137 -15.45 -4.03 -10.41
CA ASN A 137 -16.38 -4.88 -9.66
C ASN A 137 -15.70 -6.12 -9.04
N THR A 138 -14.38 -6.26 -9.24
CA THR A 138 -13.64 -7.48 -8.87
C THR A 138 -12.85 -7.35 -7.57
N ILE A 139 -12.58 -6.13 -7.08
CA ILE A 139 -11.70 -5.91 -5.92
C ILE A 139 -12.36 -6.43 -4.64
N LYS A 140 -11.79 -7.51 -4.10
CA LYS A 140 -12.22 -8.14 -2.86
C LYS A 140 -11.58 -7.49 -1.64
N ARG A 141 -10.28 -7.18 -1.72
CA ARG A 141 -9.50 -6.70 -0.58
C ARG A 141 -8.45 -5.69 -0.99
N ILE A 142 -8.34 -4.63 -0.18
CA ILE A 142 -7.20 -3.70 -0.18
C ILE A 142 -6.51 -3.84 1.17
N THR A 143 -5.20 -4.05 1.18
CA THR A 143 -4.40 -4.16 2.40
C THR A 143 -3.40 -3.02 2.42
N MET A 144 -3.48 -2.21 3.48
CA MET A 144 -2.64 -1.05 3.69
C MET A 144 -1.37 -1.42 4.45
N CYS A 145 -0.27 -0.79 4.11
CA CYS A 145 1.01 -0.98 4.76
C CYS A 145 1.81 0.32 4.70
N ASN A 146 2.53 0.65 5.76
CA ASN A 146 3.49 1.75 5.71
C ASN A 146 4.76 1.31 4.95
N ASP A 147 5.51 2.26 4.39
CA ASP A 147 6.74 2.00 3.64
C ASP A 147 7.81 1.25 4.43
N THR A 148 8.02 1.60 5.70
CA THR A 148 8.97 0.91 6.59
C THR A 148 8.56 -0.54 6.84
N VAL A 149 7.27 -0.79 7.03
CA VAL A 149 6.72 -2.15 7.19
C VAL A 149 6.84 -2.94 5.89
N SER A 150 6.58 -2.29 4.74
CA SER A 150 6.74 -2.90 3.41
C SER A 150 8.18 -3.32 3.15
N ALA A 151 9.17 -2.47 3.50
CA ALA A 151 10.58 -2.78 3.39
C ALA A 151 10.99 -3.97 4.28
N LEU A 152 10.48 -4.01 5.52
CA LEU A 152 10.71 -5.12 6.45
C LEU A 152 10.16 -6.45 5.92
N LEU A 153 8.93 -6.43 5.41
CA LEU A 153 8.27 -7.61 4.83
C LEU A 153 8.99 -8.10 3.58
N ALA A 154 9.46 -7.17 2.72
CA ALA A 154 10.24 -7.52 1.53
C ALA A 154 11.55 -8.21 1.92
N GLY A 155 12.27 -7.70 2.92
CA GLY A 155 13.48 -8.35 3.45
C GLY A 155 13.22 -9.76 3.97
N ALA A 156 12.12 -9.94 4.70
CA ALA A 156 11.71 -11.26 5.20
C ALA A 156 11.32 -12.23 4.06
N ALA A 157 10.65 -11.73 3.02
CA ALA A 157 10.24 -12.54 1.87
C ALA A 157 11.42 -12.94 0.97
N CYS A 158 12.44 -12.09 0.84
CA CYS A 158 13.63 -12.33 0.02
C CYS A 158 14.67 -13.21 0.70
N ALA A 159 14.58 -13.47 2.00
CA ALA A 159 15.60 -14.21 2.76
C ALA A 159 15.77 -15.68 2.34
N GLY A 160 14.81 -16.26 1.63
CA GLY A 160 14.83 -17.65 1.14
C GLY A 160 14.89 -18.69 2.27
N GLU A 161 14.83 -19.96 1.92
CA GLU A 161 14.88 -21.07 2.90
C GLU A 161 16.28 -21.28 3.50
N THR A 162 17.33 -20.82 2.80
CA THR A 162 18.73 -21.09 3.17
C THR A 162 19.31 -20.11 4.19
N HIS A 163 18.69 -18.92 4.37
CA HIS A 163 19.17 -17.91 5.30
C HIS A 163 18.06 -17.54 6.31
N ARG A 164 18.04 -18.22 7.44
CA ARG A 164 17.16 -17.88 8.55
C ARG A 164 17.85 -16.91 9.48
N TYR A 165 17.45 -15.65 9.42
CA TYR A 165 17.87 -14.65 10.40
C TYR A 165 16.99 -14.75 11.64
N SER A 166 17.56 -14.48 12.83
CA SER A 166 16.81 -14.46 14.10
C SER A 166 15.89 -13.23 14.19
N SER A 167 16.17 -12.18 13.43
CA SER A 167 15.39 -10.94 13.41
C SER A 167 15.65 -10.17 12.14
N TYR A 168 14.76 -9.22 11.83
CA TYR A 168 14.85 -8.31 10.69
C TYR A 168 14.69 -6.87 11.16
N ILE A 169 15.41 -5.95 10.57
CA ILE A 169 15.29 -4.52 10.80
C ILE A 169 14.99 -3.85 9.47
N GLY A 170 13.82 -3.19 9.36
CA GLY A 170 13.50 -2.31 8.26
C GLY A 170 13.99 -0.90 8.57
N TYR A 171 14.82 -0.33 7.70
CA TYR A 171 15.35 1.02 7.86
C TYR A 171 15.16 1.81 6.57
N ILE A 172 14.55 2.99 6.69
CA ILE A 172 14.36 3.92 5.56
C ILE A 172 15.08 5.22 5.90
N LEU A 173 16.01 5.60 5.03
CA LEU A 173 16.64 6.91 5.03
C LEU A 173 16.03 7.70 3.86
N GLY A 174 15.03 8.53 4.17
CA GLY A 174 14.32 9.35 3.20
C GLY A 174 14.69 10.83 3.30
N THR A 175 14.28 11.60 2.31
CA THR A 175 14.35 13.08 2.28
C THR A 175 12.99 13.67 2.59
#